data_088fb3fda8ac142026e59dec289b7af3
#
_entry.id   088fb3fda8ac142026e59dec289b7af3
#
_cell.length_a   1.000
_cell.length_b   1.000
_cell.length_c   1.000
_cell.angle_alpha   90.00
_cell.angle_beta   90.00
_cell.angle_gamma   90.00
#
_symmetry.space_group_name_H-M   'P 1'
#
loop_
_entity.id
_entity.type
_entity.pdbx_description
1 polymer ?
#
loop_
_entity_poly.entity_id
_entity_poly.type
_entity_poly.pdbx_seq_one_letter_code
_entity_poly.pdbx_strand_id
1 'polypeptide(L)'
;LNVAKQKLKKFKDIKYVNCKGEELPFENESFDVLTSTYMFHEIPTEIRKQVFSEISRVLKKGGIFVLTDSLQIDDNPKLNPLLEFFPYSTHEPFYPKYIRENLKEVAKNYGLEMYYNKNAYLSKSMAFRKL
;
A
#
# COMPACT_ATOMS: atom_id res chain seq x y z
N LEU A 1 4.05 0.73 17.60
CA LEU A 1 5.47 0.31 17.63
C LEU A 1 5.82 -0.68 18.75
N ASN A 2 5.25 -0.58 19.96
CA ASN A 2 5.60 -1.47 21.09
C ASN A 2 5.33 -2.94 20.81
N VAL A 3 4.19 -3.27 20.18
CA VAL A 3 3.85 -4.65 19.79
C VAL A 3 4.84 -5.19 18.76
N ALA A 4 5.20 -4.38 17.76
CA ALA A 4 6.18 -4.76 16.75
C ALA A 4 7.55 -5.04 17.39
N LYS A 5 8.01 -4.18 18.30
CA LYS A 5 9.26 -4.38 19.05
C LYS A 5 9.27 -5.69 19.83
N GLN A 6 8.17 -6.04 20.48
CA GLN A 6 8.04 -7.30 21.21
C GLN A 6 8.07 -8.53 20.28
N LYS A 7 7.26 -8.51 19.21
CA LYS A 7 7.14 -9.64 18.28
C LYS A 7 8.42 -9.89 17.47
N LEU A 8 9.14 -8.83 17.13
CA LEU A 8 10.33 -8.87 16.28
C LEU A 8 11.65 -8.84 17.07
N LYS A 9 11.59 -9.01 18.39
CA LYS A 9 12.74 -8.94 19.31
C LYS A 9 13.91 -9.87 18.92
N LYS A 10 13.63 -10.96 18.23
CA LYS A 10 14.66 -11.93 17.76
C LYS A 10 15.51 -11.43 16.58
N PHE A 11 15.06 -10.39 15.89
CA PHE A 11 15.79 -9.80 14.76
C PHE A 11 16.57 -8.57 15.25
N LYS A 12 17.89 -8.54 15.00
CA LYS A 12 18.80 -7.52 15.56
C LYS A 12 18.88 -6.22 14.75
N ASP A 13 18.62 -6.30 13.42
CA ASP A 13 18.88 -5.19 12.49
C ASP A 13 17.60 -4.45 12.07
N ILE A 14 16.61 -4.34 12.98
CA ILE A 14 15.37 -3.63 12.72
C ILE A 14 15.39 -2.25 13.37
N LYS A 15 15.18 -1.22 12.55
CA LYS A 15 14.92 0.14 13.00
C LYS A 15 13.41 0.40 13.02
N TYR A 16 12.91 0.97 14.09
CA TYR A 16 11.51 1.34 14.28
C TYR A 16 11.39 2.86 14.25
N VAL A 17 10.71 3.36 13.23
CA VAL A 17 10.48 4.79 13.03
C VAL A 17 8.99 5.08 13.11
N ASN A 18 8.61 6.06 13.93
CA ASN A 18 7.23 6.55 13.99
C ASN A 18 7.10 7.75 13.05
N CYS A 19 6.45 7.55 11.91
CA CYS A 19 6.24 8.58 10.90
C CYS A 19 4.93 8.37 10.17
N LYS A 20 4.52 9.37 9.40
CA LYS A 20 3.41 9.27 8.46
C LYS A 20 3.89 8.70 7.13
N GLY A 21 3.03 7.95 6.43
CA GLY A 21 3.37 7.41 5.11
C GLY A 21 3.54 8.46 4.03
N GLU A 22 2.82 9.59 4.17
CA GLU A 22 2.90 10.75 3.28
C GLU A 22 4.07 11.71 3.57
N GLU A 23 4.86 11.43 4.62
CA GLU A 23 6.02 12.24 5.02
C GLU A 23 7.09 11.32 5.64
N LEU A 24 7.84 10.63 4.78
CA LEU A 24 8.84 9.68 5.21
C LEU A 24 10.16 10.39 5.57
N PRO A 25 10.71 10.20 6.79
CA PRO A 25 11.94 10.85 7.23
C PRO A 25 13.20 10.15 6.70
N PHE A 26 13.22 9.87 5.41
CA PHE A 26 14.30 9.18 4.72
C PHE A 26 14.76 10.00 3.50
N GLU A 27 16.03 9.85 3.15
CA GLU A 27 16.59 10.48 1.96
C GLU A 27 16.04 9.88 0.66
N ASN A 28 16.15 10.63 -0.42
CA ASN A 28 15.82 10.16 -1.76
C ASN A 28 16.64 8.92 -2.09
N GLU A 29 16.05 7.98 -2.81
CA GLU A 29 16.75 6.81 -3.34
C GLU A 29 17.52 6.00 -2.28
N SER A 30 16.95 5.88 -1.07
CA SER A 30 17.58 5.19 0.07
C SER A 30 17.18 3.71 0.21
N PHE A 31 16.11 3.27 -0.46
CA PHE A 31 15.61 1.90 -0.34
C PHE A 31 15.61 1.14 -1.67
N ASP A 32 15.95 -0.14 -1.59
CA ASP A 32 15.85 -1.08 -2.71
C ASP A 32 14.45 -1.67 -2.82
N VAL A 33 13.79 -1.90 -1.66
CA VAL A 33 12.45 -2.47 -1.56
C VAL A 33 11.64 -1.77 -0.48
N LEU A 34 10.37 -1.50 -0.77
CA LEU A 34 9.37 -1.04 0.20
C LEU A 34 8.16 -1.96 0.17
N THR A 35 7.52 -2.13 1.31
CA THR A 35 6.26 -2.87 1.42
C THR A 35 5.22 -2.07 2.20
N SER A 36 3.96 -2.17 1.80
CA SER A 36 2.81 -1.69 2.55
C SER A 36 1.79 -2.82 2.66
N THR A 37 1.22 -2.99 3.85
CA THR A 37 0.25 -4.05 4.11
C THR A 37 -0.94 -3.48 4.85
N TYR A 38 -2.14 -3.58 4.25
CA TYR A 38 -3.43 -3.18 4.82
C TYR A 38 -3.46 -1.74 5.36
N MET A 39 -2.89 -0.79 4.60
CA MET A 39 -2.89 0.63 4.97
C MET A 39 -3.67 1.49 3.96
N PHE A 40 -3.61 1.15 2.69
CA PHE A 40 -4.14 2.03 1.64
C PHE A 40 -5.66 2.19 1.69
N HIS A 41 -6.40 1.15 2.08
CA HIS A 41 -7.86 1.25 2.23
C HIS A 41 -8.29 2.11 3.43
N GLU A 42 -7.41 2.35 4.41
CA GLU A 42 -7.69 3.12 5.61
C GLU A 42 -7.41 4.63 5.47
N ILE A 43 -6.77 5.06 4.38
CA ILE A 43 -6.35 6.46 4.19
C ILE A 43 -7.13 7.15 3.05
N PRO A 44 -7.35 8.48 3.13
CA PRO A 44 -8.02 9.24 2.08
C PRO A 44 -7.29 9.17 0.74
N THR A 45 -8.01 9.34 -0.36
CA THR A 45 -7.46 9.34 -1.73
C THR A 45 -6.28 10.29 -1.90
N GLU A 46 -6.37 11.52 -1.38
CA GLU A 46 -5.30 12.50 -1.51
C GLU A 46 -4.05 12.10 -0.73
N ILE A 47 -4.23 11.48 0.44
CA ILE A 47 -3.10 10.93 1.22
C ILE A 47 -2.48 9.73 0.50
N ARG A 48 -3.27 8.84 -0.12
CA ARG A 48 -2.73 7.75 -0.95
C ARG A 48 -1.80 8.24 -2.05
N LYS A 49 -2.18 9.33 -2.72
CA LYS A 49 -1.35 9.98 -3.76
C LYS A 49 -0.03 10.48 -3.19
N GLN A 50 -0.07 11.14 -2.03
CA GLN A 50 1.12 11.62 -1.35
C GLN A 50 2.03 10.45 -0.92
N VAL A 51 1.45 9.34 -0.42
CA VAL A 51 2.19 8.13 -0.08
C VAL A 51 2.86 7.53 -1.32
N PHE A 52 2.20 7.46 -2.48
CA PHE A 52 2.85 7.02 -3.72
C PHE A 52 4.01 7.94 -4.13
N SER A 53 3.86 9.25 -3.96
CA SER A 53 4.93 10.23 -4.20
C SER A 53 6.14 9.96 -3.31
N GLU A 54 5.92 9.78 -2.00
CA GLU A 54 6.98 9.50 -1.03
C GLU A 54 7.66 8.14 -1.29
N ILE A 55 6.88 7.08 -1.57
CA ILE A 55 7.40 5.78 -1.97
C ILE A 55 8.33 5.92 -3.18
N SER A 56 7.87 6.63 -4.21
CA SER A 56 8.70 6.88 -5.39
C SER A 56 9.97 7.66 -5.04
N ARG A 57 9.86 8.67 -4.20
CA ARG A 57 11.01 9.51 -3.80
C ARG A 57 12.09 8.69 -3.11
N VAL A 58 11.72 7.87 -2.13
CA VAL A 58 12.69 7.13 -1.31
C VAL A 58 13.17 5.82 -1.94
N LEU A 59 12.46 5.25 -2.92
CA LEU A 59 12.94 4.11 -3.68
C LEU A 59 14.06 4.51 -4.64
N LYS A 60 15.08 3.69 -4.75
CA LYS A 60 16.09 3.77 -5.81
C LYS A 60 15.46 3.48 -7.18
N LYS A 61 16.08 3.96 -8.26
CA LYS A 61 15.73 3.55 -9.63
C LYS A 61 15.81 2.02 -9.76
N GLY A 62 14.80 1.41 -10.35
CA GLY A 62 14.67 -0.05 -10.42
C GLY A 62 14.22 -0.73 -9.12
N GLY A 63 14.12 0.02 -8.03
CA GLY A 63 13.61 -0.47 -6.74
C GLY A 63 12.16 -0.92 -6.81
N ILE A 64 11.75 -1.75 -5.86
CA ILE A 64 10.47 -2.45 -5.89
C ILE A 64 9.57 -1.98 -4.73
N PHE A 65 8.34 -1.65 -5.04
CA PHE A 65 7.27 -1.45 -4.06
C PHE A 65 6.27 -2.61 -4.13
N VAL A 66 6.00 -3.23 -2.99
CA VAL A 66 4.98 -4.28 -2.86
C VAL A 66 3.83 -3.76 -2.00
N LEU A 67 2.64 -3.69 -2.59
CA LEU A 67 1.41 -3.33 -1.91
C LEU A 67 0.55 -4.59 -1.75
N THR A 68 0.29 -4.98 -0.51
CA THR A 68 -0.71 -6.00 -0.17
C THR A 68 -1.87 -5.33 0.56
N ASP A 69 -3.06 -5.43 -0.02
CA ASP A 69 -4.24 -4.78 0.54
C ASP A 69 -5.52 -5.54 0.17
N SER A 70 -6.68 -5.03 0.55
CA SER A 70 -7.98 -5.59 0.20
C SER A 70 -8.16 -5.68 -1.32
N LEU A 71 -8.97 -6.64 -1.77
CA LEU A 71 -9.50 -6.66 -3.13
C LEU A 71 -10.21 -5.34 -3.47
N GLN A 72 -10.24 -5.03 -4.74
CA GLN A 72 -11.02 -3.94 -5.31
C GLN A 72 -12.17 -4.48 -6.15
N ILE A 73 -13.09 -3.62 -6.54
CA ILE A 73 -14.21 -3.97 -7.45
C ILE A 73 -13.63 -4.58 -8.72
N ASP A 74 -14.26 -5.65 -9.17
CA ASP A 74 -13.91 -6.45 -10.36
C ASP A 74 -12.62 -7.29 -10.27
N ASP A 75 -11.86 -7.22 -9.17
CA ASP A 75 -10.79 -8.19 -8.93
C ASP A 75 -11.32 -9.63 -8.84
N ASN A 76 -12.50 -9.79 -8.23
CA ASN A 76 -13.33 -10.99 -8.26
C ASN A 76 -14.80 -10.58 -8.22
N PRO A 77 -15.49 -10.53 -9.37
CA PRO A 77 -16.87 -10.02 -9.46
C PRO A 77 -17.87 -10.68 -8.50
N LYS A 78 -17.65 -11.95 -8.14
CA LYS A 78 -18.52 -12.66 -7.17
C LYS A 78 -18.45 -12.06 -5.76
N LEU A 79 -17.38 -11.34 -5.45
CA LEU A 79 -17.16 -10.71 -4.15
C LEU A 79 -17.54 -9.22 -4.13
N ASN A 80 -17.92 -8.63 -5.27
CA ASN A 80 -18.31 -7.22 -5.32
C ASN A 80 -19.36 -6.84 -4.27
N PRO A 81 -20.47 -7.60 -4.08
CA PRO A 81 -21.45 -7.27 -3.06
C PRO A 81 -20.88 -7.26 -1.64
N LEU A 82 -19.95 -8.16 -1.34
CA LEU A 82 -19.27 -8.23 -0.06
C LEU A 82 -18.38 -7.00 0.15
N LEU A 83 -17.60 -6.61 -0.85
CA LEU A 83 -16.73 -5.43 -0.79
C LEU A 83 -17.52 -4.14 -0.62
N GLU A 84 -18.68 -4.03 -1.26
CA GLU A 84 -19.58 -2.87 -1.12
C GLU A 84 -20.27 -2.80 0.25
N PHE A 85 -20.57 -3.94 0.85
CA PHE A 85 -21.20 -4.01 2.17
C PHE A 85 -20.22 -3.80 3.32
N PHE A 86 -18.97 -4.20 3.15
CA PHE A 86 -17.93 -4.19 4.19
C PHE A 86 -17.79 -2.85 4.95
N PRO A 87 -17.74 -1.67 4.29
CA PRO A 87 -17.55 -0.40 4.99
C PRO A 87 -18.72 -0.03 5.93
N TYR A 88 -19.92 -0.54 5.68
CA TYR A 88 -21.06 -0.30 6.57
C TYR A 88 -20.97 -1.09 7.86
N SER A 89 -20.34 -2.27 7.83
CA SER A 89 -20.20 -3.14 9.01
C SER A 89 -18.96 -2.81 9.86
N THR A 90 -17.94 -2.21 9.24
CA THR A 90 -16.62 -1.99 9.89
C THR A 90 -16.29 -0.51 10.14
N HIS A 91 -17.15 0.40 9.71
CA HIS A 91 -16.93 1.86 9.81
C HIS A 91 -15.64 2.34 9.12
N GLU A 92 -15.42 1.87 7.90
CA GLU A 92 -14.25 2.18 7.06
C GLU A 92 -14.57 3.34 6.08
N PRO A 93 -14.39 4.60 6.46
CA PRO A 93 -14.91 5.75 5.69
C PRO A 93 -14.23 5.95 4.33
N PHE A 94 -13.01 5.47 4.16
CA PHE A 94 -12.23 5.64 2.93
C PHE A 94 -12.27 4.42 2.00
N TYR A 95 -12.75 3.30 2.50
CA TYR A 95 -12.83 2.02 1.78
C TYR A 95 -13.68 2.10 0.49
N PRO A 96 -14.86 2.77 0.46
CA PRO A 96 -15.67 2.86 -0.76
C PRO A 96 -14.94 3.54 -1.94
N LYS A 97 -14.07 4.50 -1.66
CA LYS A 97 -13.22 5.13 -2.68
C LYS A 97 -12.05 4.23 -3.06
N TYR A 98 -11.43 3.58 -2.08
CA TYR A 98 -10.31 2.66 -2.31
C TYR A 98 -10.70 1.53 -3.28
N ILE A 99 -11.82 0.85 -3.06
CA ILE A 99 -12.22 -0.29 -3.89
C ILE A 99 -12.52 0.08 -5.35
N ARG A 100 -12.70 1.36 -5.67
CA ARG A 100 -12.98 1.87 -7.03
C ARG A 100 -11.82 2.63 -7.65
N GLU A 101 -10.74 2.87 -6.91
CA GLU A 101 -9.59 3.61 -7.40
C GLU A 101 -8.67 2.73 -8.25
N ASN A 102 -8.29 3.20 -9.43
CA ASN A 102 -7.31 2.49 -10.26
C ASN A 102 -5.89 2.74 -9.72
N LEU A 103 -5.47 1.94 -8.74
CA LEU A 103 -4.17 2.07 -8.09
C LEU A 103 -2.99 1.94 -9.05
N LYS A 104 -3.13 1.16 -10.13
CA LYS A 104 -2.12 1.03 -11.18
C LYS A 104 -1.87 2.36 -11.88
N GLU A 105 -2.94 3.05 -12.30
CA GLU A 105 -2.80 4.35 -12.97
C GLU A 105 -2.34 5.44 -11.99
N VAL A 106 -2.80 5.41 -10.75
CA VAL A 106 -2.31 6.36 -9.73
C VAL A 106 -0.82 6.18 -9.51
N ALA A 107 -0.33 4.96 -9.29
CA ALA A 107 1.09 4.65 -9.10
C ALA A 107 1.94 5.07 -10.31
N LYS A 108 1.44 4.85 -11.53
CA LYS A 108 2.11 5.23 -12.78
C LYS A 108 2.39 6.73 -12.86
N ASN A 109 1.49 7.57 -12.35
CA ASN A 109 1.69 9.03 -12.32
C ASN A 109 2.89 9.46 -11.47
N TYR A 110 3.38 8.57 -10.60
CA TYR A 110 4.57 8.76 -9.76
C TYR A 110 5.78 7.94 -10.21
N GLY A 111 5.77 7.44 -11.45
CA GLY A 111 6.89 6.66 -12.01
C GLY A 111 7.01 5.25 -11.46
N LEU A 112 5.92 4.69 -10.94
CA LEU A 112 5.85 3.32 -10.42
C LEU A 112 5.05 2.45 -11.40
N GLU A 113 5.73 1.58 -12.14
CA GLU A 113 5.12 0.69 -13.12
C GLU A 113 4.77 -0.66 -12.50
N MET A 114 3.49 -1.02 -12.55
CA MET A 114 3.02 -2.32 -12.05
C MET A 114 3.43 -3.44 -13.02
N TYR A 115 4.14 -4.44 -12.51
CA TYR A 115 4.55 -5.62 -13.28
C TYR A 115 4.00 -6.94 -12.71
N TYR A 116 3.36 -6.92 -11.55
CA TYR A 116 2.78 -8.11 -10.92
C TYR A 116 1.49 -7.74 -10.18
N ASN A 117 0.48 -8.60 -10.30
CA ASN A 117 -0.77 -8.53 -9.53
C ASN A 117 -1.30 -9.94 -9.30
N LYS A 118 -1.63 -10.28 -8.06
CA LYS A 118 -2.20 -11.57 -7.70
C LYS A 118 -3.23 -11.42 -6.59
N ASN A 119 -4.40 -11.99 -6.81
CA ASN A 119 -5.45 -12.09 -5.80
C ASN A 119 -5.23 -13.32 -4.91
N ALA A 120 -5.47 -13.14 -3.62
CA ALA A 120 -5.42 -14.20 -2.61
C ALA A 120 -6.58 -14.03 -1.64
N TYR A 121 -7.64 -14.78 -1.84
CA TYR A 121 -8.87 -14.72 -1.06
C TYR A 121 -9.50 -13.32 -1.08
N LEU A 122 -9.51 -12.58 0.04
CA LEU A 122 -10.05 -11.20 0.15
C LEU A 122 -8.97 -10.12 -0.02
N SER A 123 -7.77 -10.50 -0.37
CA SER A 123 -6.62 -9.61 -0.52
C SER A 123 -6.02 -9.71 -1.91
N LYS A 124 -5.27 -8.70 -2.28
CA LYS A 124 -4.40 -8.74 -3.45
C LYS A 124 -3.02 -8.21 -3.13
N SER A 125 -2.02 -8.72 -3.85
CA SER A 125 -0.66 -8.20 -3.82
C SER A 125 -0.27 -7.68 -5.18
N MET A 126 0.21 -6.45 -5.22
CA MET A 126 0.69 -5.78 -6.42
C MET A 126 2.15 -5.42 -6.23
N ALA A 127 2.98 -5.64 -7.26
CA ALA A 127 4.35 -5.18 -7.25
C ALA A 127 4.59 -4.15 -8.36
N PHE A 128 5.26 -3.08 -7.97
CA PHE A 128 5.61 -1.95 -8.82
C PHE A 128 7.12 -1.77 -8.85
N ARG A 129 7.64 -1.38 -10.01
CA ARG A 129 9.05 -1.01 -10.19
C ARG A 129 9.15 0.49 -10.42
N LYS A 130 10.07 1.15 -9.72
CA LYS A 130 10.40 2.55 -10.02
C LYS A 130 11.17 2.63 -11.33
N LEU A 131 10.70 3.46 -12.24
CA LEU A 131 11.36 3.74 -13.52
C LEU A 131 12.58 4.66 -13.38
#